data_b5ae6776bebe3f5fcc1672e9005a6aa2
#
_entry.id   b5ae6776bebe3f5fcc1672e9005a6aa2
#
_cell.length_a   1.000
_cell.length_b   1.000
_cell.length_c   1.000
_cell.angle_alpha   90.00
_cell.angle_beta   90.00
_cell.angle_gamma   90.00
#
_symmetry.space_group_name_H-M   'P 1'
#
loop_
_entity.id
_entity.type
_entity.pdbx_description
1 polymer ?
#
loop_
_entity_poly.entity_id
_entity_poly.type
_entity_poly.pdbx_seq_one_letter_code
_entity_poly.pdbx_strand_id
1 'polypeptide(L)'
;MIKLFDELELKEKEIKKLNEMKSRFPFELMENEKLMTVIIISGDQKVHYSIICKNTQKFTEIEHKLYQKYKEYLESENYFLASGKKINKYKSLEENNIKNSDIITLYKFDEQE
;
A
#
# COMPACT_ATOMS: atom_id res chain seq x y z
N MET A 1 27.19 -22.49 30.04
CA MET A 1 26.87 -21.06 30.20
C MET A 1 27.29 -20.25 28.98
N ILE A 2 28.55 -20.35 28.60
CA ILE A 2 29.02 -19.59 27.42
C ILE A 2 28.28 -19.99 26.15
N LYS A 3 28.02 -21.27 25.95
CA LYS A 3 27.30 -21.76 24.80
C LYS A 3 25.86 -21.20 24.74
N LEU A 4 25.22 -21.17 25.89
CA LEU A 4 23.86 -20.64 25.97
C LEU A 4 23.84 -19.15 25.65
N PHE A 5 24.85 -18.45 26.07
CA PHE A 5 25.00 -17.04 25.77
C PHE A 5 25.21 -16.80 24.28
N ASP A 6 26.02 -17.62 23.65
CA ASP A 6 26.29 -17.52 22.22
C ASP A 6 25.03 -17.82 21.40
N GLU A 7 24.25 -18.80 21.86
CA GLU A 7 22.98 -19.11 21.20
C GLU A 7 22.00 -17.96 21.30
N LEU A 8 21.93 -17.30 22.44
CA LEU A 8 21.08 -16.13 22.62
C LEU A 8 21.54 -14.98 21.75
N GLU A 9 22.84 -14.76 21.65
CA GLU A 9 23.36 -13.71 20.76
C GLU A 9 23.04 -13.99 19.32
N LEU A 10 23.16 -15.23 18.88
CA LEU A 10 22.81 -15.60 17.51
C LEU A 10 21.34 -15.38 17.21
N LYS A 11 20.49 -15.76 18.16
CA LYS A 11 19.05 -15.53 17.99
C LYS A 11 18.70 -14.05 17.97
N GLU A 12 19.35 -13.27 18.79
CA GLU A 12 19.15 -11.83 18.79
C GLU A 12 19.58 -11.20 17.48
N LYS A 13 20.69 -11.65 16.91
CA LYS A 13 21.15 -11.19 15.62
C LYS A 13 20.19 -11.58 14.50
N GLU A 14 19.66 -12.78 14.55
CA GLU A 14 18.65 -13.22 13.58
C GLU A 14 17.37 -12.40 13.67
N ILE A 15 16.91 -12.16 14.89
CA ILE A 15 15.71 -11.34 15.12
C ILE A 15 15.94 -9.92 14.63
N LYS A 16 17.11 -9.37 14.92
CA LYS A 16 17.47 -8.02 14.47
C LYS A 16 17.51 -7.93 12.95
N LYS A 17 18.05 -8.94 12.30
CA LYS A 17 18.11 -9.01 10.86
C LYS A 17 16.73 -9.09 10.24
N LEU A 18 15.85 -9.89 10.81
CA LEU A 18 14.46 -9.96 10.39
C LEU A 18 13.75 -8.63 10.57
N ASN A 19 14.00 -7.96 11.68
CA ASN A 19 13.41 -6.65 11.93
C ASN A 19 13.90 -5.61 10.95
N GLU A 20 15.17 -5.66 10.58
CA GLU A 20 15.73 -4.77 9.57
C GLU A 20 15.11 -5.02 8.20
N MET A 21 14.87 -6.28 7.86
CA MET A 21 14.17 -6.62 6.62
C MET A 21 12.72 -6.16 6.64
N LYS A 22 12.05 -6.29 7.78
CA LYS A 22 10.69 -5.82 7.95
C LYS A 22 10.59 -4.30 7.89
N SER A 23 11.62 -3.59 8.31
CA SER A 23 11.59 -2.12 8.29
C SER A 23 11.63 -1.55 6.88
N ARG A 24 12.02 -2.34 5.89
CA ARG A 24 11.94 -1.94 4.49
C ARG A 24 10.49 -1.88 4.00
N PHE A 25 9.63 -2.65 4.65
CA PHE A 25 8.21 -2.69 4.37
C PHE A 25 7.52 -2.26 5.66
N PRO A 26 6.73 -1.19 5.64
CA PRO A 26 6.12 -0.66 6.88
C PRO A 26 4.99 -1.53 7.41
N PHE A 27 5.00 -2.82 7.11
CA PHE A 27 3.93 -3.74 7.51
C PHE A 27 4.48 -5.01 8.11
N GLU A 28 3.76 -5.54 9.09
CA GLU A 28 3.88 -6.92 9.48
C GLU A 28 2.81 -7.69 8.74
N LEU A 29 3.20 -8.81 8.13
CA LEU A 29 2.24 -9.63 7.40
C LEU A 29 1.67 -10.71 8.30
N MET A 30 0.37 -10.84 8.28
CA MET A 30 -0.33 -11.94 8.91
C MET A 30 -0.46 -13.09 7.92
N GLU A 31 -0.96 -14.25 8.39
CA GLU A 31 -0.96 -15.47 7.61
C GLU A 31 -1.64 -15.34 6.24
N ASN A 32 -2.76 -14.63 6.20
CA ASN A 32 -3.53 -14.45 4.97
C ASN A 32 -3.26 -13.12 4.26
N GLU A 33 -2.25 -12.38 4.71
CA GLU A 33 -1.90 -11.10 4.11
C GLU A 33 -0.76 -11.27 3.13
N LYS A 34 -0.82 -10.52 2.05
CA LYS A 34 0.22 -10.52 1.02
C LYS A 34 0.58 -9.09 0.66
N LEU A 35 1.86 -8.88 0.42
CA LEU A 35 2.30 -7.62 -0.11
C LEU A 35 1.96 -7.54 -1.59
N MET A 36 1.57 -6.38 -2.03
CA MET A 36 1.27 -6.13 -3.42
C MET A 36 1.62 -4.70 -3.78
N THR A 37 1.82 -4.46 -5.04
CA THR A 37 2.10 -3.13 -5.57
C THR A 37 0.88 -2.67 -6.37
N VAL A 38 0.47 -1.43 -6.14
CA VAL A 38 -0.52 -0.79 -6.99
C VAL A 38 0.07 0.47 -7.57
N ILE A 39 -0.37 0.82 -8.77
CA ILE A 39 0.12 1.98 -9.49
C ILE A 39 -1.05 2.92 -9.69
N ILE A 40 -0.93 4.14 -9.19
CA ILE A 40 -1.99 5.15 -9.32
C ILE A 40 -1.56 6.18 -10.37
N ILE A 41 -2.39 6.35 -11.39
CA ILE A 41 -2.14 7.31 -12.45
C ILE A 41 -3.38 8.19 -12.56
N SER A 42 -3.18 9.51 -12.57
CA SER A 42 -4.30 10.42 -12.77
C SER A 42 -4.72 10.47 -14.23
N GLY A 43 -5.96 10.85 -14.48
CA GLY A 43 -6.48 10.96 -15.83
C GLY A 43 -5.69 11.91 -16.72
N ASP A 44 -5.12 12.96 -16.14
CA ASP A 44 -4.26 13.91 -16.86
C ASP A 44 -2.80 13.47 -16.90
N GLN A 45 -2.49 12.31 -16.31
CA GLN A 45 -1.15 11.70 -16.26
C GLN A 45 -0.11 12.49 -15.48
N LYS A 46 -0.51 13.46 -14.70
CA LYS A 46 0.40 14.22 -13.85
C LYS A 46 0.79 13.48 -12.59
N VAL A 47 -0.05 12.56 -12.14
CA VAL A 47 0.25 11.70 -11.00
C VAL A 47 0.65 10.34 -11.52
N HIS A 48 1.77 9.86 -11.03
CA HIS A 48 2.23 8.50 -11.29
C HIS A 48 2.86 8.02 -9.99
N TYR A 49 2.12 7.23 -9.25
CA TYR A 49 2.51 6.84 -7.90
C TYR A 49 2.38 5.35 -7.72
N SER A 50 3.50 4.71 -7.43
CA SER A 50 3.52 3.28 -7.10
C SER A 50 3.65 3.12 -5.61
N ILE A 51 2.86 2.25 -5.02
CA ILE A 51 2.89 2.01 -3.59
C ILE A 51 2.84 0.52 -3.30
N ILE A 52 3.62 0.13 -2.29
CA ILE A 52 3.58 -1.23 -1.77
C ILE A 52 2.61 -1.26 -0.60
N CYS A 53 1.70 -2.21 -0.60
CA CYS A 53 0.64 -2.28 0.38
C CYS A 53 0.25 -3.72 0.64
N LYS A 54 -0.66 -3.93 1.59
CA LYS A 54 -1.23 -5.25 1.87
C LYS A 54 -2.56 -5.39 1.15
N ASN A 55 -2.86 -6.61 0.73
CA ASN A 55 -4.15 -6.92 0.12
C ASN A 55 -5.34 -6.64 1.05
N THR A 56 -5.12 -6.67 2.35
CA THR A 56 -6.16 -6.46 3.37
C THR A 56 -6.33 -5.00 3.78
N GLN A 57 -5.47 -4.10 3.31
CA GLN A 57 -5.59 -2.68 3.62
C GLN A 57 -6.82 -2.08 2.96
N LYS A 58 -7.48 -1.17 3.67
CA LYS A 58 -8.57 -0.39 3.09
C LYS A 58 -7.98 0.64 2.13
N PHE A 59 -8.70 0.91 1.07
CA PHE A 59 -8.22 1.86 0.07
C PHE A 59 -8.05 3.28 0.63
N THR A 60 -8.80 3.65 1.65
CA THR A 60 -8.63 4.94 2.31
C THR A 60 -7.21 5.15 2.83
N GLU A 61 -6.55 4.09 3.27
CA GLU A 61 -5.17 4.20 3.75
C GLU A 61 -4.20 4.51 2.61
N ILE A 62 -4.45 3.94 1.44
CA ILE A 62 -3.65 4.20 0.25
C ILE A 62 -3.91 5.61 -0.25
N GLU A 63 -5.16 6.01 -0.28
CA GLU A 63 -5.55 7.36 -0.65
C GLU A 63 -4.89 8.40 0.25
N HIS A 64 -4.85 8.14 1.54
CA HIS A 64 -4.20 9.04 2.49
C HIS A 64 -2.72 9.22 2.17
N LYS A 65 -2.02 8.13 1.88
CA LYS A 65 -0.60 8.20 1.51
C LYS A 65 -0.39 8.94 0.21
N LEU A 66 -1.28 8.74 -0.74
CA LEU A 66 -1.23 9.45 -2.02
C LEU A 66 -1.31 10.95 -1.81
N TYR A 67 -2.24 11.38 -0.96
CA TYR A 67 -2.45 12.81 -0.72
C TYR A 67 -1.35 13.44 0.11
N GLN A 68 -0.59 12.66 0.86
CA GLN A 68 0.59 13.18 1.54
C GLN A 68 1.66 13.62 0.53
N LYS A 69 1.71 12.95 -0.61
CA LYS A 69 2.64 13.30 -1.68
C LYS A 69 2.05 14.32 -2.66
N TYR A 70 0.77 14.19 -2.95
CA TYR A 70 0.07 15.06 -3.91
C TYR A 70 -1.03 15.83 -3.18
N LYS A 71 -0.62 16.81 -2.42
CA LYS A 71 -1.50 17.55 -1.50
C LYS A 71 -2.61 18.33 -2.19
N GLU A 72 -2.43 18.62 -3.47
CA GLU A 72 -3.44 19.33 -4.25
C GLU A 72 -4.77 18.59 -4.32
N TYR A 73 -4.73 17.27 -4.15
CA TYR A 73 -5.95 16.46 -4.19
C TYR A 73 -6.72 16.45 -2.87
N LEU A 74 -6.16 17.01 -1.80
CA LEU A 74 -6.86 17.11 -0.53
C LEU A 74 -8.08 18.02 -0.60
N GLU A 75 -8.07 19.00 -1.47
CA GLU A 75 -9.13 19.99 -1.57
C GLU A 75 -10.18 19.65 -2.63
N SER A 76 -10.00 18.52 -3.32
CA SER A 76 -10.95 18.10 -4.35
C SER A 76 -11.62 16.80 -3.95
N GLU A 77 -12.82 16.59 -4.51
CA GLU A 77 -13.45 15.28 -4.41
C GLU A 77 -12.90 14.41 -5.53
N ASN A 78 -12.43 13.24 -5.16
CA ASN A 78 -11.76 12.36 -6.09
C ASN A 78 -12.39 10.99 -6.07
N TYR A 79 -12.25 10.26 -7.16
CA TYR A 79 -12.66 8.87 -7.22
C TYR A 79 -11.61 8.08 -7.99
N PHE A 80 -11.64 6.77 -7.82
CA PHE A 80 -10.64 5.89 -8.37
C PHE A 80 -11.31 4.75 -9.12
N LEU A 81 -10.72 4.37 -10.24
CA LEU A 81 -11.19 3.25 -11.04
C LEU A 81 -10.11 2.18 -11.14
N ALA A 82 -10.51 0.94 -10.98
CA ALA A 82 -9.66 -0.22 -11.22
C ALA A 82 -10.40 -1.14 -12.17
N SER A 83 -9.79 -1.45 -13.31
CA SER A 83 -10.40 -2.27 -14.36
C SER A 83 -11.79 -1.75 -14.79
N GLY A 84 -11.92 -0.42 -14.85
CA GLY A 84 -13.15 0.22 -15.26
C GLY A 84 -14.24 0.28 -14.20
N LYS A 85 -13.96 -0.22 -12.99
CA LYS A 85 -14.92 -0.20 -11.89
C LYS A 85 -14.49 0.79 -10.83
N LYS A 86 -15.46 1.52 -10.29
CA LYS A 86 -15.21 2.46 -9.23
C LYS A 86 -14.83 1.72 -7.95
N ILE A 87 -13.74 2.16 -7.33
CA ILE A 87 -13.26 1.56 -6.09
C ILE A 87 -14.11 2.03 -4.92
N ASN A 88 -14.50 1.10 -4.05
CA ASN A 88 -15.08 1.44 -2.77
C ASN A 88 -13.96 1.67 -1.77
N LYS A 89 -13.75 2.92 -1.39
CA LYS A 89 -12.63 3.32 -0.55
C LYS A 89 -12.65 2.69 0.83
N TYR A 90 -13.81 2.32 1.31
CA TYR A 90 -13.98 1.79 2.66
C TYR A 90 -13.77 0.29 2.74
N LYS A 91 -13.54 -0.34 1.62
CA LYS A 91 -13.25 -1.76 1.53
C LYS A 91 -11.77 -1.98 1.27
N SER A 92 -11.30 -3.20 1.53
CA SER A 92 -9.91 -3.55 1.31
C SER A 92 -9.60 -3.65 -0.18
N LEU A 93 -8.32 -3.71 -0.51
CA LEU A 93 -7.90 -3.94 -1.89
C LEU A 93 -8.44 -5.27 -2.40
N GLU A 94 -8.37 -6.30 -1.58
CA GLU A 94 -8.89 -7.62 -1.92
C GLU A 94 -10.39 -7.60 -2.19
N GLU A 95 -11.14 -6.91 -1.36
CA GLU A 95 -12.59 -6.78 -1.53
C GLU A 95 -12.96 -6.00 -2.79
N ASN A 96 -12.07 -5.14 -3.25
CA ASN A 96 -12.24 -4.40 -4.49
C ASN A 96 -11.70 -5.16 -5.72
N ASN A 97 -11.24 -6.39 -5.52
CA ASN A 97 -10.64 -7.22 -6.56
C ASN A 97 -9.40 -6.59 -7.20
N ILE A 98 -8.67 -5.82 -6.43
CA ILE A 98 -7.43 -5.20 -6.89
C ILE A 98 -6.30 -6.22 -6.71
N LYS A 99 -5.53 -6.42 -7.75
CA LYS A 99 -4.46 -7.43 -7.77
C LYS A 99 -3.11 -6.75 -7.85
N ASN A 100 -2.07 -7.52 -7.59
CA ASN A 100 -0.70 -7.04 -7.67
C ASN A 100 -0.42 -6.43 -9.06
N SER A 101 0.20 -5.27 -9.05
CA SER A 101 0.55 -4.51 -10.25
C SER A 101 -0.64 -3.91 -11.00
N ASP A 102 -1.82 -3.90 -10.42
CA ASP A 102 -2.96 -3.25 -11.04
C ASP A 102 -2.76 -1.75 -11.12
N ILE A 103 -3.27 -1.18 -12.20
CA ILE A 103 -3.24 0.26 -12.42
C ILE A 103 -4.58 0.83 -11.97
N ILE A 104 -4.51 1.82 -11.10
CA ILE A 104 -5.68 2.51 -10.57
C ILE A 104 -5.66 3.92 -11.15
N THR A 105 -6.76 4.33 -11.74
CA THR A 105 -6.86 5.65 -12.34
C THR A 105 -7.57 6.61 -11.37
N LEU A 106 -6.95 7.75 -11.14
CA LEU A 106 -7.47 8.80 -10.27
C LEU A 106 -8.13 9.89 -11.09
N TYR A 107 -9.35 10.22 -10.72
CA TYR A 107 -10.10 11.33 -11.34
C TYR A 107 -10.63 12.26 -10.27
N LYS A 108 -10.70 13.53 -10.61
CA LYS A 108 -11.46 14.50 -9.84
C LYS A 108 -12.89 14.50 -10.36
N PHE A 109 -13.86 14.69 -9.48
CA PHE A 109 -15.26 14.73 -9.91
C PHE A 109 -15.52 15.83 -10.94
N ASP A 110 -14.81 16.94 -10.83
CA ASP A 110 -14.95 18.06 -11.76
C ASP A 110 -14.45 17.75 -13.17
N GLU A 111 -13.60 16.74 -13.30
CA GLU A 111 -12.98 16.33 -14.57
C GLU A 111 -13.73 15.19 -15.22
N GLN A 112 -14.81 14.77 -14.63
CA GLN A 112 -15.60 13.65 -15.11
C GLN A 112 -16.29 13.99 -16.43
N GLU A 113 -16.12 13.09 -17.37
CA GLU A 113 -16.80 13.18 -18.65
C GLU A 113 -18.03 12.32 -18.70
#